data_9f84e5507c4deb68501609e0af5e2e33
#
_entry.id   9f84e5507c4deb68501609e0af5e2e33
#
_cell.length_a   1.000
_cell.length_b   1.000
_cell.length_c   1.000
_cell.angle_alpha   90.00
_cell.angle_beta   90.00
_cell.angle_gamma   90.00
#
_symmetry.space_group_name_H-M   'P 1'
#
loop_
_entity.id
_entity.type
_entity.pdbx_description
1 polymer ?
#
loop_
_entity_poly.entity_id
_entity_poly.type
_entity_poly.pdbx_seq_one_letter_code
_entity_poly.pdbx_strand_id
1 'polypeptide(L)'
;MPAIDPLLQRRLRLRAQELRSQIATVRARSGESAPAEIGDAKDAAEATARATVADAEVERDLAELREIDLALGAIADMSYGNCNECGSPIDPRRLIAQPTALRCRECQVVAEGGKTPAARTGPRGIA
;
A
#
# COMPACT_ATOMS: atom_id res chain seq x y z
N MET A 1 -0.38 -3.76 -23.84
CA MET A 1 -0.17 -3.04 -22.59
C MET A 1 -0.95 -1.73 -22.62
N PRO A 2 -1.75 -1.45 -21.62
CA PRO A 2 -2.45 -0.18 -21.62
C PRO A 2 -1.44 0.96 -21.54
N ALA A 3 -1.75 2.02 -22.26
CA ALA A 3 -0.92 3.21 -22.20
C ALA A 3 -0.97 3.75 -20.76
N ILE A 4 0.20 4.05 -20.22
CA ILE A 4 0.28 4.60 -18.88
C ILE A 4 -0.03 6.08 -18.94
N ASP A 5 -1.06 6.48 -18.22
CA ASP A 5 -1.45 7.88 -18.15
C ASP A 5 -0.38 8.66 -17.36
N PRO A 6 0.25 9.68 -17.96
CA PRO A 6 1.22 10.49 -17.23
C PRO A 6 0.63 11.14 -15.98
N LEU A 7 -0.68 11.42 -16.00
CA LEU A 7 -1.34 11.98 -14.83
C LEU A 7 -1.38 10.97 -13.68
N LEU A 8 -1.55 9.70 -14.01
CA LEU A 8 -1.53 8.66 -12.98
C LEU A 8 -0.17 8.60 -12.28
N GLN A 9 0.90 8.59 -13.06
CA GLN A 9 2.24 8.55 -12.50
C GLN A 9 2.48 9.76 -11.60
N ARG A 10 2.08 10.93 -12.05
CA ARG A 10 2.22 12.15 -11.27
C ARG A 10 1.42 12.07 -9.97
N ARG A 11 0.18 11.60 -10.05
CA ARG A 11 -0.67 11.45 -8.86
C ARG A 11 -0.06 10.49 -7.84
N LEU A 12 0.50 9.39 -8.31
CA LEU A 12 1.16 8.43 -7.44
C LEU A 12 2.37 9.04 -6.75
N ARG A 13 3.18 9.80 -7.48
CA ARG A 13 4.34 10.49 -6.90
C ARG A 13 3.93 11.51 -5.85
N LEU A 14 2.90 12.29 -6.14
CA LEU A 14 2.41 13.28 -5.18
C LEU A 14 1.86 12.62 -3.92
N ARG A 15 1.14 11.52 -4.09
CA ARG A 15 0.62 10.79 -2.94
C ARG A 15 1.76 10.21 -2.09
N ALA A 16 2.80 9.69 -2.74
CA ALA A 16 3.97 9.20 -2.03
C ALA A 16 4.65 10.29 -1.21
N GLN A 17 4.79 11.49 -1.78
CA GLN A 17 5.36 12.62 -1.05
C GLN A 17 4.50 12.99 0.16
N GLU A 18 3.19 13.01 -0.04
CA GLU A 18 2.25 13.31 1.05
C GLU A 18 2.37 12.29 2.18
N LEU A 19 2.45 11.02 1.84
CA LEU A 19 2.59 9.97 2.84
C LEU A 19 3.91 10.07 3.60
N ARG A 20 5.01 10.33 2.89
CA ARG A 20 6.31 10.53 3.55
C ARG A 20 6.27 11.69 4.51
N SER A 21 5.60 12.76 4.12
CA SER A 21 5.44 13.93 4.96
C SER A 21 4.61 13.63 6.21
N GLN A 22 3.51 12.91 6.03
CA GLN A 22 2.66 12.51 7.16
C GLN A 22 3.41 11.61 8.14
N ILE A 23 4.17 10.65 7.63
CA ILE A 23 4.96 9.75 8.46
C ILE A 23 6.00 10.55 9.25
N ALA A 24 6.69 11.47 8.59
CA ALA A 24 7.70 12.29 9.26
C ALA A 24 7.06 13.15 10.36
N THR A 25 5.88 13.71 10.10
CA THR A 25 5.17 14.53 11.08
C THR A 25 4.80 13.71 12.31
N VAL A 26 4.23 12.52 12.10
CA VAL A 26 3.83 11.67 13.22
C VAL A 26 5.05 11.24 14.03
N ARG A 27 6.12 10.86 13.36
CA ARG A 27 7.35 10.45 14.04
C ARG A 27 7.99 11.59 14.82
N ALA A 28 7.95 12.81 14.27
CA ALA A 28 8.45 13.98 14.97
C ALA A 28 7.65 14.27 16.23
N ARG A 29 6.32 14.14 16.15
CA ARG A 29 5.46 14.31 17.32
C ARG A 29 5.77 13.27 18.40
N SER A 30 5.97 12.02 17.99
CA SER A 30 6.31 10.96 18.93
C SER A 30 7.64 11.22 19.61
N GLY A 31 8.61 11.74 18.86
CA GLY A 31 9.90 12.12 19.42
C GLY A 31 9.81 13.32 20.35
N GLU A 32 8.96 14.28 20.01
CA GLU A 32 8.75 15.48 20.82
C GLU A 32 7.95 15.19 22.07
N SER A 33 7.09 14.18 22.00
CA SER A 33 6.34 13.71 23.15
C SER A 33 7.25 12.90 24.05
N ALA A 34 8.38 13.47 24.40
CA ALA A 34 9.27 12.83 25.35
C ALA A 34 8.44 12.40 26.55
N PRO A 35 8.79 11.26 27.14
CA PRO A 35 8.01 10.74 28.25
C PRO A 35 7.79 11.86 29.22
N ALA A 36 6.55 12.16 29.37
CA ALA A 36 6.15 13.14 30.33
C ALA A 36 6.78 12.76 31.63
N GLU A 37 7.21 13.76 32.31
CA GLU A 37 7.54 13.59 33.66
C GLU A 37 6.44 12.80 34.34
N ILE A 38 6.81 12.12 35.35
CA ILE A 38 5.97 11.22 36.06
C ILE A 38 4.60 11.82 36.31
N GLY A 39 3.67 11.49 35.45
CA GLY A 39 2.29 11.78 35.69
C GLY A 39 1.69 10.64 36.48
N ASP A 40 0.40 10.71 36.72
CA ASP A 40 -0.28 9.62 37.34
C ASP A 40 -0.49 8.49 36.32
N ALA A 41 -0.99 7.37 36.76
CA ALA A 41 -1.19 6.19 35.93
C ALA A 41 -2.14 6.47 34.76
N LYS A 42 -3.09 7.38 34.94
CA LYS A 42 -4.03 7.76 33.89
C LYS A 42 -3.31 8.47 32.75
N ASP A 43 -2.43 9.41 33.08
CA ASP A 43 -1.67 10.14 32.07
C ASP A 43 -0.76 9.21 31.29
N ALA A 44 -0.14 8.25 31.96
CA ALA A 44 0.71 7.26 31.33
C ALA A 44 -0.12 6.36 30.38
N ALA A 45 -1.31 5.96 30.79
CA ALA A 45 -2.19 5.15 29.97
C ALA A 45 -2.66 5.92 28.72
N GLU A 46 -3.01 7.18 28.88
CA GLU A 46 -3.41 8.03 27.76
C GLU A 46 -2.26 8.25 26.78
N ALA A 47 -1.06 8.46 27.27
CA ALA A 47 0.11 8.61 26.43
C ALA A 47 0.39 7.32 25.65
N THR A 48 0.26 6.16 26.29
CA THR A 48 0.44 4.89 25.62
C THR A 48 -0.62 4.66 24.56
N ALA A 49 -1.88 5.01 24.84
CA ALA A 49 -2.95 4.88 23.86
C ALA A 49 -2.70 5.76 22.64
N ARG A 50 -2.25 7.00 22.84
CA ARG A 50 -1.91 7.89 21.74
C ARG A 50 -0.75 7.35 20.90
N ALA A 51 0.26 6.82 21.55
CA ALA A 51 1.40 6.22 20.84
C ALA A 51 0.96 5.02 20.00
N THR A 52 0.07 4.18 20.53
CA THR A 52 -0.46 3.04 19.80
C THR A 52 -1.21 3.46 18.56
N VAL A 53 -2.05 4.50 18.67
CA VAL A 53 -2.78 5.03 17.51
C VAL A 53 -1.81 5.61 16.48
N ALA A 54 -0.81 6.37 16.93
CA ALA A 54 0.19 6.95 16.03
C ALA A 54 0.97 5.85 15.31
N ASP A 55 1.34 4.77 15.99
CA ASP A 55 2.03 3.65 15.39
C ASP A 55 1.17 2.98 14.32
N ALA A 56 -0.13 2.81 14.60
CA ALA A 56 -1.05 2.24 13.63
C ALA A 56 -1.20 3.12 12.40
N GLU A 57 -1.24 4.44 12.56
CA GLU A 57 -1.29 5.37 11.45
C GLU A 57 -0.04 5.28 10.58
N VAL A 58 1.13 5.23 11.20
CA VAL A 58 2.39 5.09 10.48
C VAL A 58 2.43 3.77 9.73
N GLU A 59 2.00 2.69 10.34
CA GLU A 59 1.97 1.38 9.69
C GLU A 59 1.08 1.40 8.45
N ARG A 60 -0.08 2.03 8.54
CA ARG A 60 -1.00 2.14 7.43
C ARG A 60 -0.40 2.97 6.30
N ASP A 61 0.20 4.10 6.64
CA ASP A 61 0.83 4.98 5.67
C ASP A 61 2.02 4.31 4.99
N LEU A 62 2.81 3.55 5.75
CA LEU A 62 3.93 2.80 5.19
C LEU A 62 3.45 1.72 4.24
N ALA A 63 2.36 1.05 4.55
CA ALA A 63 1.79 0.03 3.67
C ALA A 63 1.35 0.64 2.35
N GLU A 64 0.63 1.76 2.41
CA GLU A 64 0.21 2.46 1.20
C GLU A 64 1.41 2.96 0.40
N LEU A 65 2.41 3.50 1.07
CA LEU A 65 3.62 3.99 0.42
C LEU A 65 4.35 2.86 -0.31
N ARG A 66 4.45 1.67 0.30
CA ARG A 66 5.05 0.51 -0.35
C ARG A 66 4.29 0.13 -1.63
N GLU A 67 2.97 0.15 -1.56
CA GLU A 67 2.15 -0.15 -2.73
C GLU A 67 2.40 0.84 -3.87
N ILE A 68 2.48 2.13 -3.52
CA ILE A 68 2.75 3.16 -4.52
C ILE A 68 4.15 3.00 -5.10
N ASP A 69 5.15 2.74 -4.28
CA ASP A 69 6.52 2.56 -4.75
C ASP A 69 6.63 1.35 -5.68
N LEU A 70 5.93 0.26 -5.36
CA LEU A 70 5.89 -0.90 -6.24
C LEU A 70 5.20 -0.59 -7.56
N ALA A 71 4.12 0.18 -7.52
CA ALA A 71 3.42 0.58 -8.74
C ALA A 71 4.31 1.48 -9.61
N LEU A 72 5.00 2.44 -9.00
CA LEU A 72 5.93 3.29 -9.74
C LEU A 72 7.09 2.49 -10.33
N GLY A 73 7.57 1.49 -9.59
CA GLY A 73 8.58 0.57 -10.12
C GLY A 73 8.08 -0.23 -11.30
N ALA A 74 6.83 -0.69 -11.24
CA ALA A 74 6.21 -1.41 -12.35
C ALA A 74 6.05 -0.52 -13.58
N ILE A 75 5.74 0.75 -13.38
CA ILE A 75 5.69 1.70 -14.48
C ILE A 75 7.08 1.86 -15.10
N ALA A 76 8.10 1.98 -14.27
CA ALA A 76 9.47 2.17 -14.73
C ALA A 76 9.99 0.97 -15.52
N ASP A 77 9.64 -0.24 -15.13
CA ASP A 77 10.09 -1.45 -15.82
C ASP A 77 9.08 -1.96 -16.85
N MET A 78 8.03 -1.20 -17.10
CA MET A 78 7.03 -1.47 -18.13
C MET A 78 6.19 -2.71 -17.86
N SER A 79 6.07 -3.11 -16.60
CA SER A 79 5.22 -4.23 -16.20
C SER A 79 3.88 -3.79 -15.61
N TYR A 80 3.66 -2.50 -15.48
CA TYR A 80 2.41 -1.98 -14.93
C TYR A 80 1.20 -2.46 -15.74
N GLY A 81 0.17 -2.89 -15.05
CA GLY A 81 -1.04 -3.39 -15.67
C GLY A 81 -1.06 -4.89 -15.88
N ASN A 82 0.05 -5.56 -15.60
CA ASN A 82 0.11 -7.02 -15.66
C ASN A 82 0.24 -7.58 -14.25
N CYS A 83 -0.44 -8.69 -14.00
CA CYS A 83 -0.36 -9.34 -12.69
C CYS A 83 1.08 -9.81 -12.44
N ASN A 84 1.64 -9.45 -11.29
CA ASN A 84 2.99 -9.83 -10.95
C ASN A 84 3.12 -11.31 -10.54
N GLU A 85 2.00 -12.00 -10.33
CA GLU A 85 2.01 -13.41 -9.97
C GLU A 85 1.82 -14.31 -11.18
N CYS A 86 0.86 -14.01 -12.04
CA CYS A 86 0.53 -14.89 -13.16
C CYS A 86 0.83 -14.28 -14.53
N GLY A 87 1.19 -13.02 -14.58
CA GLY A 87 1.53 -12.36 -15.85
C GLY A 87 0.34 -11.94 -16.70
N SER A 88 -0.87 -12.26 -16.31
CA SER A 88 -2.06 -11.90 -17.07
C SER A 88 -2.37 -10.42 -16.92
N PRO A 89 -2.98 -9.80 -17.94
CA PRO A 89 -3.40 -8.40 -17.81
C PRO A 89 -4.40 -8.23 -16.67
N ILE A 90 -4.23 -7.16 -15.92
CA ILE A 90 -5.20 -6.79 -14.88
C ILE A 90 -6.35 -6.06 -15.56
N ASP A 91 -7.58 -6.36 -15.13
CA ASP A 91 -8.76 -5.67 -15.68
C ASP A 91 -8.59 -4.16 -15.54
N PRO A 92 -8.73 -3.39 -16.64
CA PRO A 92 -8.59 -1.93 -16.58
C PRO A 92 -9.53 -1.27 -15.56
N ARG A 93 -10.72 -1.83 -15.36
CA ARG A 93 -11.64 -1.29 -14.35
C ARG A 93 -11.08 -1.44 -12.94
N ARG A 94 -10.36 -2.53 -12.70
CA ARG A 94 -9.69 -2.73 -11.42
C ARG A 94 -8.57 -1.71 -11.22
N LEU A 95 -7.83 -1.42 -12.28
CA LEU A 95 -6.75 -0.42 -12.23
C LEU A 95 -7.29 1.00 -12.03
N ILE A 96 -8.45 1.30 -12.58
CA ILE A 96 -9.09 2.60 -12.35
C ILE A 96 -9.49 2.73 -10.90
N ALA A 97 -10.09 1.70 -10.34
CA ALA A 97 -10.52 1.71 -8.94
C ALA A 97 -9.34 1.64 -7.97
N GLN A 98 -8.30 0.91 -8.33
CA GLN A 98 -7.13 0.73 -7.48
C GLN A 98 -5.86 0.79 -8.35
N PRO A 99 -5.34 2.01 -8.57
CA PRO A 99 -4.17 2.17 -9.45
C PRO A 99 -2.92 1.45 -8.99
N THR A 100 -2.83 1.10 -7.71
CA THR A 100 -1.68 0.37 -7.17
C THR A 100 -1.84 -1.14 -7.23
N ALA A 101 -2.90 -1.63 -7.87
CA ALA A 101 -3.11 -3.07 -7.99
C ALA A 101 -1.98 -3.70 -8.81
N LEU A 102 -1.32 -4.70 -8.25
CA LEU A 102 -0.23 -5.43 -8.90
C LEU A 102 -0.59 -6.89 -9.14
N ARG A 103 -1.77 -7.30 -8.71
CA ARG A 103 -2.29 -8.65 -8.91
C ARG A 103 -3.64 -8.60 -9.56
N CYS A 104 -3.92 -9.59 -10.39
CA CYS A 104 -5.28 -9.75 -10.89
C CYS A 104 -6.18 -10.19 -9.73
N ARG A 105 -7.49 -10.11 -9.95
CA ARG A 105 -8.45 -10.41 -8.90
C ARG A 105 -8.24 -11.78 -8.28
N GLU A 106 -8.02 -12.78 -9.11
CA GLU A 106 -7.86 -14.16 -8.63
C GLU A 106 -6.60 -14.33 -7.80
N CYS A 107 -5.49 -13.74 -8.24
CA CYS A 107 -4.25 -13.82 -7.49
C CYS A 107 -4.34 -13.04 -6.18
N GLN A 108 -5.10 -11.96 -6.16
CA GLN A 108 -5.33 -11.21 -4.94
C GLN A 108 -6.11 -12.04 -3.93
N VAL A 109 -7.15 -12.75 -4.39
CA VAL A 109 -7.94 -13.63 -3.51
C VAL A 109 -7.04 -14.71 -2.90
N VAL A 110 -6.17 -15.31 -3.70
CA VAL A 110 -5.24 -16.32 -3.20
C VAL A 110 -4.28 -15.72 -2.16
N ALA A 111 -3.76 -14.53 -2.45
CA ALA A 111 -2.83 -13.86 -1.53
C ALA A 111 -3.48 -13.53 -0.19
N GLU A 112 -4.80 -13.29 -0.20
CA GLU A 112 -5.56 -13.01 1.02
C GLU A 112 -6.01 -14.28 1.74
N GLY A 113 -5.54 -15.45 1.30
CA GLY A 113 -5.89 -16.71 1.92
C GLY A 113 -7.10 -17.41 1.33
N GLY A 114 -7.64 -16.88 0.23
CA GLY A 114 -8.77 -17.49 -0.44
C GLY A 114 -8.37 -18.70 -1.27
N LYS A 115 -9.37 -19.49 -1.65
CA LYS A 115 -9.12 -20.67 -2.47
C LYS A 115 -9.03 -20.30 -3.94
N THR A 116 -8.09 -20.93 -4.63
CA THR A 116 -8.00 -20.79 -6.07
C THR A 116 -9.23 -21.46 -6.71
N PRO A 117 -9.96 -20.75 -7.58
CA PRO A 117 -11.07 -21.37 -8.28
C PRO A 117 -10.58 -22.55 -9.12
N ALA A 118 -11.35 -23.64 -9.08
CA ALA A 118 -10.96 -24.85 -9.82
C ALA A 118 -10.81 -24.58 -11.32
N ALA A 119 -11.64 -23.71 -11.87
CA ALA A 119 -11.58 -23.36 -13.28
C ALA A 119 -10.30 -22.61 -13.66
N ARG A 120 -9.53 -22.23 -12.67
CA ARG A 120 -8.31 -21.46 -12.90
C ARG A 120 -7.06 -22.31 -12.87
N THR A 121 -7.21 -23.59 -12.69
CA THR A 121 -6.07 -24.48 -12.75
C THR A 121 -5.60 -24.60 -14.19
N GLY A 122 -4.37 -24.92 -14.37
CA GLY A 122 -3.83 -25.18 -15.69
C GLY A 122 -3.27 -23.95 -16.36
N PRO A 123 -3.72 -23.56 -17.54
CA PRO A 123 -2.97 -22.71 -18.44
C PRO A 123 -2.74 -21.28 -18.00
N ARG A 124 -3.33 -20.89 -16.93
CA ARG A 124 -3.25 -19.50 -16.49
C ARG A 124 -1.85 -18.98 -16.36
N GLY A 125 -1.02 -19.69 -15.64
CA GLY A 125 0.34 -19.27 -15.46
C GLY A 125 1.21 -19.54 -16.66
N ILE A 126 0.69 -20.22 -17.64
CA ILE A 126 1.42 -20.65 -18.82
C ILE A 126 1.13 -19.74 -20.01
N ALA A 127 -0.02 -19.22 -20.06
CA ALA A 127 -0.51 -18.45 -21.20
C ALA A 127 0.32 -17.20 -21.44
#